data_5a7bb980e9c73934b816ac5e5ec642f6
#
_entry.id   5a7bb980e9c73934b816ac5e5ec642f6
#
_cell.length_a   1.000
_cell.length_b   1.000
_cell.length_c   1.000
_cell.angle_alpha   90.00
_cell.angle_beta   90.00
_cell.angle_gamma   90.00
#
_symmetry.space_group_name_H-M   'P 1'
#
loop_
_entity.id
_entity.type
_entity.pdbx_description
1 polymer ?
#
loop_
_entity_poly.entity_id
_entity_poly.type
_entity_poly.pdbx_seq_one_letter_code
_entity_poly.pdbx_strand_id
1 'polypeptide(L)'
;MSKLFFTILYVYLILQQFVTSSCNTKSDVFLSLEQADSLLSADNDSLAAEIFYQLTLPNDSAGDLAYYNYVSARINCRHYEFQEPSTLDFPIEFFKAQGDNQKLAYAYSYKTYFLLTLNDLTSAQIYNSWAEDAAKDFDDDILKYNIYSNGYTISSANFDTDECLSYAEKAYRIGEKLHDNERIAYPAMYLTMCYNEKNMPDSAQKYMSVCLNLLECYNMGAKSAVFNSFGDAMLKKQNLDFAEHYYLESVAIIDNPDAYNGLTRIYLLKGEADKARECYEKALRKTAHEADISLMAVYAEHLQKAGEAAAALDIYQKIAVERDSLERIKMKNLATQKENIYSVYRRQKLDNEMLLHKVSVQKIWICVLLTVFVLLLFYVLTSKKRGTKTVSKAEVLYEAVMRGENISQWTKSERELFSGYYFKKNPDFQNELDLTFERLPINAVMLLILQHLGKSKSEILDIMGFSDQAFRSLKSRINGAKK
;
A
#
# COMPACT_ATOMS: atom_id res chain seq x y z
N MET A 1 1.36 -7.74 -45.60
CA MET A 1 2.15 -7.74 -44.36
C MET A 1 2.27 -6.38 -43.67
N SER A 2 2.46 -5.28 -44.40
CA SER A 2 2.56 -3.95 -43.78
C SER A 2 1.29 -3.53 -43.01
N LYS A 3 0.09 -3.75 -43.55
CA LYS A 3 -1.18 -3.32 -42.89
C LYS A 3 -1.43 -4.02 -41.55
N LEU A 4 -1.14 -5.33 -41.44
CA LEU A 4 -1.34 -6.07 -40.19
C LEU A 4 -0.33 -5.65 -39.14
N PHE A 5 0.94 -5.43 -39.52
CA PHE A 5 1.97 -4.92 -38.64
C PHE A 5 1.65 -3.51 -38.13
N PHE A 6 1.16 -2.62 -39.02
CA PHE A 6 0.71 -1.28 -38.63
C PHE A 6 -0.52 -1.35 -37.74
N THR A 7 -1.45 -2.27 -37.97
CA THR A 7 -2.64 -2.43 -37.10
C THR A 7 -2.24 -2.93 -35.71
N ILE A 8 -1.35 -3.89 -35.59
CA ILE A 8 -0.85 -4.41 -34.32
C ILE A 8 -0.03 -3.34 -33.58
N LEU A 9 0.84 -2.62 -34.30
CA LEU A 9 1.61 -1.51 -33.74
C LEU A 9 0.68 -0.35 -33.29
N TYR A 10 -0.37 -0.07 -34.04
CA TYR A 10 -1.37 0.96 -33.72
C TYR A 10 -2.21 0.57 -32.49
N VAL A 11 -2.64 -0.70 -32.39
CA VAL A 11 -3.32 -1.24 -31.19
C VAL A 11 -2.38 -1.26 -29.98
N TYR A 12 -1.11 -1.61 -30.16
CA TYR A 12 -0.09 -1.55 -29.11
C TYR A 12 0.16 -0.10 -28.66
N LEU A 13 0.27 0.85 -29.58
CA LEU A 13 0.43 2.29 -29.27
C LEU A 13 -0.83 2.87 -28.61
N ILE A 14 -2.04 2.44 -29.01
CA ILE A 14 -3.28 2.81 -28.33
C ILE A 14 -3.32 2.21 -26.93
N LEU A 15 -2.95 0.93 -26.74
CA LEU A 15 -2.85 0.30 -25.43
C LEU A 15 -1.77 0.97 -24.58
N GLN A 16 -0.62 1.33 -25.15
CA GLN A 16 0.38 2.16 -24.45
C GLN A 16 -0.16 3.56 -24.13
N GLN A 17 -0.88 4.20 -25.03
CA GLN A 17 -1.53 5.49 -24.72
C GLN A 17 -2.63 5.36 -23.66
N PHE A 18 -3.39 4.28 -23.61
CA PHE A 18 -4.33 4.02 -22.51
C PHE A 18 -3.60 3.71 -21.18
N VAL A 19 -2.46 3.03 -21.22
CA VAL A 19 -1.62 2.79 -20.03
C VAL A 19 -0.86 4.06 -19.62
N THR A 20 -0.45 4.92 -20.56
CA THR A 20 0.25 6.18 -20.28
C THR A 20 -0.68 7.39 -20.12
N SER A 21 -1.93 7.36 -20.63
CA SER A 21 -2.97 8.39 -20.34
C SER A 21 -3.64 8.19 -18.99
N SER A 22 -3.41 7.06 -18.31
CA SER A 22 -3.58 6.98 -16.85
C SER A 22 -2.36 7.54 -16.09
N CYS A 23 -1.42 8.18 -16.75
CA CYS A 23 -0.42 9.06 -16.15
C CYS A 23 -1.10 10.37 -15.74
N ASN A 24 -1.78 10.31 -14.61
CA ASN A 24 -1.76 11.25 -13.52
C ASN A 24 -1.28 12.67 -13.87
N THR A 25 -2.17 13.50 -14.33
CA THR A 25 -2.20 14.85 -13.77
C THR A 25 -2.78 14.67 -12.37
N LYS A 26 -1.92 14.75 -11.33
CA LYS A 26 -2.36 14.77 -9.93
C LYS A 26 -3.44 15.85 -9.83
N SER A 27 -4.53 15.57 -9.13
CA SER A 27 -5.57 16.56 -8.90
C SER A 27 -5.00 17.71 -8.06
N ASP A 28 -5.57 18.90 -8.16
CA ASP A 28 -5.19 20.03 -7.30
C ASP A 28 -5.35 19.67 -5.82
N VAL A 29 -6.36 18.86 -5.49
CA VAL A 29 -6.58 18.33 -4.14
C VAL A 29 -5.41 17.43 -3.71
N PHE A 30 -4.96 16.53 -4.58
CA PHE A 30 -3.83 15.65 -4.28
C PHE A 30 -2.54 16.43 -4.03
N LEU A 31 -2.26 17.46 -4.84
CA LEU A 31 -1.09 18.32 -4.67
C LEU A 31 -1.13 19.09 -3.35
N SER A 32 -2.30 19.60 -2.96
CA SER A 32 -2.49 20.26 -1.67
C SER A 32 -2.32 19.32 -0.49
N LEU A 33 -2.79 18.05 -0.62
CA LEU A 33 -2.57 17.02 0.38
C LEU A 33 -1.09 16.63 0.50
N GLU A 34 -0.34 16.50 -0.61
CA GLU A 34 1.11 16.29 -0.58
C GLU A 34 1.85 17.45 0.09
N GLN A 35 1.41 18.69 -0.16
CA GLN A 35 1.97 19.85 0.49
C GLN A 35 1.72 19.83 2.01
N ALA A 36 0.50 19.54 2.44
CA ALA A 36 0.16 19.42 3.85
C ALA A 36 0.96 18.29 4.53
N ASP A 37 1.09 17.12 3.88
CA ASP A 37 1.86 15.98 4.38
C ASP A 37 3.36 16.30 4.51
N SER A 38 3.91 17.04 3.55
CA SER A 38 5.31 17.53 3.60
C SER A 38 5.52 18.50 4.74
N LEU A 39 4.58 19.41 4.98
CA LEU A 39 4.65 20.38 6.08
C LEU A 39 4.57 19.70 7.45
N LEU A 40 3.71 18.68 7.60
CA LEU A 40 3.66 17.83 8.81
C LEU A 40 4.98 17.07 9.04
N SER A 41 5.68 16.70 7.98
CA SER A 41 7.00 16.08 8.08
C SER A 41 8.10 17.07 8.48
N ALA A 42 7.88 18.37 8.24
CA ALA A 42 8.75 19.48 8.62
C ALA A 42 8.34 20.15 9.94
N ASP A 43 7.46 19.50 10.75
CA ASP A 43 6.90 20.01 12.01
C ASP A 43 6.22 21.39 11.88
N ASN A 44 5.67 21.71 10.69
CA ASN A 44 4.90 22.92 10.44
C ASN A 44 3.39 22.62 10.47
N ASP A 45 2.90 22.23 11.64
CA ASP A 45 1.55 21.69 11.83
C ASP A 45 0.45 22.75 11.56
N SER A 46 0.69 24.02 11.93
CA SER A 46 -0.29 25.08 11.74
C SER A 46 -0.58 25.34 10.26
N LEU A 47 0.46 25.44 9.42
CA LEU A 47 0.29 25.69 8.00
C LEU A 47 -0.26 24.45 7.28
N ALA A 48 0.12 23.25 7.72
CA ALA A 48 -0.43 22.00 7.20
C ALA A 48 -1.94 21.91 7.45
N ALA A 49 -2.38 22.23 8.67
CA ALA A 49 -3.79 22.26 9.05
C ALA A 49 -4.56 23.35 8.28
N GLU A 50 -3.99 24.55 8.10
CA GLU A 50 -4.61 25.61 7.31
C GLU A 50 -4.88 25.17 5.87
N ILE A 51 -3.90 24.56 5.21
CA ILE A 51 -4.08 24.02 3.85
C ILE A 51 -5.14 22.92 3.85
N PHE A 52 -5.09 21.98 4.79
CA PHE A 52 -6.00 20.84 4.85
C PHE A 52 -7.46 21.27 5.05
N TYR A 53 -7.73 22.20 5.97
CA TYR A 53 -9.10 22.64 6.28
C TYR A 53 -9.75 23.50 5.17
N GLN A 54 -8.97 23.95 4.18
CA GLN A 54 -9.50 24.59 2.97
C GLN A 54 -9.99 23.56 1.93
N LEU A 55 -9.61 22.29 2.08
CA LEU A 55 -10.01 21.24 1.15
C LEU A 55 -11.41 20.71 1.46
N THR A 56 -12.17 20.41 0.42
CA THR A 56 -13.42 19.67 0.52
C THR A 56 -13.13 18.16 0.39
N LEU A 57 -13.94 17.34 1.05
CA LEU A 57 -13.81 15.88 0.96
C LEU A 57 -13.88 15.42 -0.49
N PRO A 58 -12.86 14.74 -1.02
CA PRO A 58 -12.85 14.29 -2.41
C PRO A 58 -13.88 13.18 -2.65
N ASN A 59 -14.73 13.33 -3.67
CA ASN A 59 -15.74 12.33 -4.03
C ASN A 59 -15.41 11.56 -5.31
N ASP A 60 -14.51 12.09 -6.15
CA ASP A 60 -14.32 11.63 -7.53
C ASP A 60 -13.08 10.75 -7.72
N SER A 61 -12.17 10.71 -6.74
CA SER A 61 -10.90 9.97 -6.81
C SER A 61 -10.68 9.13 -5.57
N ALA A 62 -10.56 7.82 -5.75
CA ALA A 62 -10.24 6.88 -4.66
C ALA A 62 -8.87 7.19 -4.02
N GLY A 63 -7.89 7.62 -4.83
CA GLY A 63 -6.56 8.00 -4.34
C GLY A 63 -6.60 9.25 -3.49
N ASP A 64 -7.33 10.28 -3.94
CA ASP A 64 -7.46 11.53 -3.20
C ASP A 64 -8.21 11.31 -1.88
N LEU A 65 -9.26 10.50 -1.88
CA LEU A 65 -10.01 10.16 -0.66
C LEU A 65 -9.16 9.39 0.34
N ALA A 66 -8.38 8.40 -0.13
CA ALA A 66 -7.46 7.65 0.74
C ALA A 66 -6.42 8.58 1.36
N TYR A 67 -5.84 9.46 0.54
CA TYR A 67 -4.82 10.38 1.02
C TYR A 67 -5.40 11.48 1.93
N TYR A 68 -6.61 11.97 1.64
CA TYR A 68 -7.33 12.90 2.51
C TYR A 68 -7.54 12.35 3.92
N ASN A 69 -8.08 11.13 4.03
CA ASN A 69 -8.30 10.48 5.33
C ASN A 69 -6.98 10.21 6.08
N TYR A 70 -5.92 9.88 5.36
CA TYR A 70 -4.58 9.69 5.94
C TYR A 70 -4.01 11.00 6.50
N VAL A 71 -4.05 12.10 5.73
CA VAL A 71 -3.56 13.42 6.18
C VAL A 71 -4.42 13.95 7.33
N SER A 72 -5.75 13.76 7.27
CA SER A 72 -6.66 14.06 8.38
C SER A 72 -6.23 13.35 9.66
N ALA A 73 -5.98 12.05 9.60
CA ALA A 73 -5.55 11.29 10.77
C ALA A 73 -4.21 11.79 11.33
N ARG A 74 -3.30 12.19 10.44
CA ARG A 74 -2.00 12.74 10.82
C ARG A 74 -2.13 14.08 11.55
N ILE A 75 -3.00 14.97 11.08
CA ILE A 75 -3.30 16.26 11.72
C ILE A 75 -3.97 16.02 13.07
N ASN A 76 -5.01 15.18 13.11
CA ASN A 76 -5.77 14.93 14.34
C ASN A 76 -4.90 14.31 15.44
N CYS A 77 -3.98 13.39 15.09
CA CYS A 77 -3.00 12.86 16.06
C CYS A 77 -2.10 13.98 16.64
N ARG A 78 -1.67 14.95 15.83
CA ARG A 78 -0.81 16.06 16.26
C ARG A 78 -1.55 17.05 17.19
N HIS A 79 -2.85 17.25 16.94
CA HIS A 79 -3.68 18.16 17.72
C HIS A 79 -4.43 17.47 18.86
N TYR A 80 -4.18 16.17 19.11
CA TYR A 80 -4.89 15.38 20.11
C TYR A 80 -6.41 15.34 19.88
N GLU A 81 -6.84 15.49 18.62
CA GLU A 81 -8.24 15.41 18.23
C GLU A 81 -8.62 13.96 17.91
N PHE A 82 -9.85 13.59 18.22
CA PHE A 82 -10.35 12.25 17.96
C PHE A 82 -10.72 12.08 16.48
N GLN A 83 -10.38 10.92 15.94
CA GLN A 83 -10.87 10.45 14.63
C GLN A 83 -11.33 9.00 14.76
N GLU A 84 -12.45 8.68 14.12
CA GLU A 84 -12.95 7.30 14.11
C GLU A 84 -11.93 6.37 13.42
N PRO A 85 -11.45 5.31 14.09
CA PRO A 85 -10.39 4.44 13.55
C PRO A 85 -10.76 3.78 12.22
N SER A 86 -12.05 3.54 11.96
CA SER A 86 -12.57 2.95 10.73
C SER A 86 -12.33 3.82 9.49
N THR A 87 -12.12 5.13 9.65
CA THR A 87 -11.79 6.04 8.53
C THR A 87 -10.43 5.71 7.90
N LEU A 88 -9.56 5.01 8.62
CA LEU A 88 -8.25 4.56 8.14
C LEU A 88 -8.29 3.21 7.42
N ASP A 89 -9.43 2.49 7.41
CA ASP A 89 -9.52 1.19 6.74
C ASP A 89 -9.26 1.32 5.24
N PHE A 90 -9.88 2.30 4.61
CA PHE A 90 -9.71 2.55 3.18
C PHE A 90 -8.29 3.01 2.80
N PRO A 91 -7.66 4.00 3.48
CA PRO A 91 -6.24 4.32 3.28
C PRO A 91 -5.30 3.12 3.43
N ILE A 92 -5.50 2.28 4.43
CA ILE A 92 -4.69 1.08 4.67
C ILE A 92 -4.76 0.13 3.47
N GLU A 93 -5.96 -0.21 2.99
CA GLU A 93 -6.12 -1.08 1.83
C GLU A 93 -5.58 -0.44 0.55
N PHE A 94 -5.74 0.87 0.38
CA PHE A 94 -5.23 1.62 -0.76
C PHE A 94 -3.70 1.60 -0.80
N PHE A 95 -3.00 1.98 0.29
CA PHE A 95 -1.54 1.99 0.33
C PHE A 95 -0.95 0.59 0.25
N LYS A 96 -1.61 -0.41 0.82
CA LYS A 96 -1.25 -1.82 0.67
C LYS A 96 -1.31 -2.27 -0.79
N ALA A 97 -2.35 -1.87 -1.53
CA ALA A 97 -2.50 -2.19 -2.95
C ALA A 97 -1.47 -1.46 -3.84
N GLN A 98 -1.05 -0.25 -3.45
CA GLN A 98 -0.03 0.52 -4.15
C GLN A 98 1.41 0.08 -3.80
N GLY A 99 1.59 -0.68 -2.72
CA GLY A 99 2.92 -1.04 -2.20
C GLY A 99 3.64 0.12 -1.51
N ASP A 100 2.90 1.16 -1.08
CA ASP A 100 3.46 2.28 -0.32
C ASP A 100 3.55 1.89 1.17
N ASN A 101 4.58 1.12 1.49
CA ASN A 101 4.78 0.57 2.82
C ASN A 101 5.05 1.65 3.88
N GLN A 102 5.61 2.81 3.51
CA GLN A 102 5.86 3.89 4.46
C GLN A 102 4.54 4.52 4.92
N LYS A 103 3.66 4.94 3.99
CA LYS A 103 2.33 5.47 4.35
C LYS A 103 1.46 4.42 5.03
N LEU A 104 1.60 3.15 4.64
CA LEU A 104 0.92 2.04 5.30
C LEU A 104 1.32 1.91 6.77
N ALA A 105 2.63 2.00 7.08
CA ALA A 105 3.13 1.94 8.47
C ALA A 105 2.61 3.13 9.31
N TYR A 106 2.61 4.33 8.74
CA TYR A 106 2.00 5.49 9.40
C TYR A 106 0.49 5.32 9.62
N ALA A 107 -0.25 4.83 8.62
CA ALA A 107 -1.70 4.60 8.75
C ALA A 107 -2.01 3.58 9.85
N TYR A 108 -1.23 2.50 9.97
CA TYR A 108 -1.34 1.56 11.08
C TYR A 108 -1.04 2.22 12.43
N SER A 109 0.02 3.03 12.53
CA SER A 109 0.40 3.73 13.76
C SER A 109 -0.68 4.71 14.22
N TYR A 110 -1.27 5.50 13.31
CA TYR A 110 -2.37 6.42 13.64
C TYR A 110 -3.64 5.66 14.04
N LYS A 111 -3.95 4.58 13.33
CA LYS A 111 -5.09 3.74 13.71
C LYS A 111 -4.91 3.14 15.11
N THR A 112 -3.69 2.73 15.45
CA THR A 112 -3.35 2.28 16.81
C THR A 112 -3.64 3.36 17.84
N TYR A 113 -3.18 4.60 17.59
CA TYR A 113 -3.42 5.73 18.47
C TYR A 113 -4.93 5.96 18.73
N PHE A 114 -5.77 5.98 17.69
CA PHE A 114 -7.21 6.18 17.85
C PHE A 114 -7.91 4.99 18.54
N LEU A 115 -7.44 3.76 18.33
CA LEU A 115 -7.94 2.59 19.06
C LEU A 115 -7.61 2.65 20.55
N LEU A 116 -6.43 3.18 20.91
CA LEU A 116 -6.05 3.42 22.30
C LEU A 116 -6.95 4.45 22.97
N THR A 117 -7.37 5.51 22.26
CA THR A 117 -8.32 6.49 22.81
C THR A 117 -9.70 5.89 23.08
N LEU A 118 -10.08 4.83 22.34
CA LEU A 118 -11.31 4.06 22.56
C LEU A 118 -11.14 2.90 23.56
N ASN A 119 -9.95 2.74 24.14
CA ASN A 119 -9.59 1.62 25.01
C ASN A 119 -9.74 0.24 24.34
N ASP A 120 -9.66 0.17 23.00
CA ASP A 120 -9.58 -1.10 22.26
C ASP A 120 -8.14 -1.60 22.19
N LEU A 121 -7.64 -2.07 23.32
CA LEU A 121 -6.27 -2.54 23.47
C LEU A 121 -5.91 -3.70 22.55
N THR A 122 -6.88 -4.56 22.27
CA THR A 122 -6.66 -5.75 21.43
C THR A 122 -6.40 -5.37 19.97
N SER A 123 -7.26 -4.54 19.40
CA SER A 123 -7.05 -4.05 18.04
C SER A 123 -5.81 -3.16 17.95
N ALA A 124 -5.57 -2.31 18.96
CA ALA A 124 -4.39 -1.46 19.04
C ALA A 124 -3.08 -2.28 18.99
N GLN A 125 -2.99 -3.37 19.75
CA GLN A 125 -1.81 -4.24 19.74
C GLN A 125 -1.53 -4.84 18.37
N ILE A 126 -2.59 -5.27 17.67
CA ILE A 126 -2.49 -5.85 16.31
C ILE A 126 -1.96 -4.80 15.32
N TYR A 127 -2.58 -3.62 15.29
CA TYR A 127 -2.19 -2.57 14.35
C TYR A 127 -0.80 -2.02 14.66
N ASN A 128 -0.40 -1.93 15.96
CA ASN A 128 0.95 -1.54 16.34
C ASN A 128 2.00 -2.56 15.85
N SER A 129 1.73 -3.85 15.99
CA SER A 129 2.61 -4.91 15.47
C SER A 129 2.76 -4.82 13.94
N TRP A 130 1.68 -4.53 13.22
CA TRP A 130 1.73 -4.33 11.77
C TRP A 130 2.49 -3.05 11.38
N ALA A 131 2.37 -1.99 12.19
CA ALA A 131 3.16 -0.77 12.01
C ALA A 131 4.66 -1.04 12.20
N GLU A 132 5.04 -1.80 13.25
CA GLU A 132 6.42 -2.22 13.47
C GLU A 132 6.97 -3.03 12.30
N ASP A 133 6.21 -4.02 11.82
CA ASP A 133 6.62 -4.86 10.70
C ASP A 133 6.80 -4.04 9.41
N ALA A 134 5.87 -3.15 9.11
CA ALA A 134 5.94 -2.31 7.92
C ALA A 134 7.06 -1.25 8.00
N ALA A 135 7.43 -0.81 9.21
CA ALA A 135 8.46 0.20 9.45
C ALA A 135 9.89 -0.35 9.46
N LYS A 136 10.09 -1.67 9.43
CA LYS A 136 11.42 -2.30 9.58
C LYS A 136 12.45 -1.82 8.55
N ASP A 137 12.01 -1.58 7.34
CA ASP A 137 12.87 -1.24 6.20
C ASP A 137 13.08 0.27 6.04
N PHE A 138 12.50 1.09 6.93
CA PHE A 138 12.59 2.55 6.85
C PHE A 138 13.41 3.12 8.01
N ASP A 139 14.28 4.09 7.68
CA ASP A 139 14.97 4.90 8.69
C ASP A 139 14.18 6.20 8.95
N ASP A 140 12.98 6.02 9.51
CA ASP A 140 12.05 7.09 9.86
C ASP A 140 11.90 7.14 11.38
N ASP A 141 12.63 8.04 12.01
CA ASP A 141 12.65 8.17 13.47
C ASP A 141 11.32 8.64 14.05
N ILE A 142 10.58 9.50 13.33
CA ILE A 142 9.27 9.99 13.79
C ILE A 142 8.25 8.84 13.80
N LEU A 143 8.21 8.05 12.74
CA LEU A 143 7.37 6.86 12.69
C LEU A 143 7.70 5.87 13.81
N LYS A 144 8.99 5.56 13.99
CA LYS A 144 9.46 4.67 15.07
C LYS A 144 9.10 5.19 16.45
N TYR A 145 9.24 6.51 16.67
CA TYR A 145 8.83 7.13 17.93
C TYR A 145 7.34 6.93 18.21
N ASN A 146 6.47 7.18 17.24
CA ASN A 146 5.02 7.00 17.39
C ASN A 146 4.67 5.54 17.71
N ILE A 147 5.28 4.59 16.99
CA ILE A 147 5.08 3.16 17.21
C ILE A 147 5.51 2.76 18.63
N TYR A 148 6.66 3.24 19.10
CA TYR A 148 7.15 2.90 20.44
C TYR A 148 6.35 3.57 21.56
N SER A 149 5.85 4.79 21.33
CA SER A 149 4.93 5.46 22.27
C SER A 149 3.60 4.72 22.38
N ASN A 150 3.04 4.26 21.25
CA ASN A 150 1.87 3.41 21.26
C ASN A 150 2.12 2.07 21.96
N GLY A 151 3.28 1.44 21.67
CA GLY A 151 3.72 0.19 22.32
C GLY A 151 3.82 0.33 23.83
N TYR A 152 4.39 1.43 24.32
CA TYR A 152 4.40 1.73 25.75
C TYR A 152 2.99 1.76 26.34
N THR A 153 2.07 2.48 25.71
CA THR A 153 0.70 2.60 26.20
C THR A 153 -0.01 1.25 26.26
N ILE A 154 0.17 0.41 25.23
CA ILE A 154 -0.39 -0.95 25.18
C ILE A 154 0.20 -1.81 26.30
N SER A 155 1.52 -1.81 26.46
CA SER A 155 2.21 -2.63 27.46
C SER A 155 1.85 -2.19 28.89
N SER A 156 1.70 -0.87 29.11
CA SER A 156 1.27 -0.31 30.38
C SER A 156 -0.15 -0.77 30.75
N ALA A 157 -1.07 -0.77 29.79
CA ALA A 157 -2.43 -1.27 30.01
C ALA A 157 -2.48 -2.79 30.25
N ASN A 158 -1.48 -3.53 29.76
CA ASN A 158 -1.30 -4.98 30.00
C ASN A 158 -0.50 -5.29 31.28
N PHE A 159 -0.04 -4.28 32.01
CA PHE A 159 0.82 -4.42 33.19
C PHE A 159 2.14 -5.15 32.92
N ASP A 160 2.69 -5.00 31.71
CA ASP A 160 4.00 -5.55 31.33
C ASP A 160 5.09 -4.48 31.48
N THR A 161 5.63 -4.35 32.69
CA THR A 161 6.65 -3.35 33.02
C THR A 161 7.95 -3.53 32.25
N ASP A 162 8.32 -4.77 31.89
CA ASP A 162 9.55 -5.03 31.12
C ASP A 162 9.41 -4.53 29.67
N GLU A 163 8.26 -4.78 29.05
CA GLU A 163 7.97 -4.29 27.71
C GLU A 163 7.78 -2.77 27.71
N CYS A 164 7.10 -2.19 28.72
CA CYS A 164 7.02 -0.74 28.94
C CYS A 164 8.39 -0.10 28.96
N LEU A 165 9.32 -0.64 29.74
CA LEU A 165 10.69 -0.13 29.86
C LEU A 165 11.40 -0.18 28.50
N SER A 166 11.28 -1.29 27.76
CA SER A 166 11.87 -1.45 26.44
C SER A 166 11.38 -0.38 25.44
N TYR A 167 10.06 -0.16 25.37
CA TYR A 167 9.48 0.85 24.47
C TYR A 167 9.86 2.27 24.90
N ALA A 168 9.81 2.58 26.19
CA ALA A 168 10.18 3.88 26.71
C ALA A 168 11.65 4.23 26.41
N GLU A 169 12.58 3.26 26.58
CA GLU A 169 13.99 3.47 26.21
C GLU A 169 14.20 3.72 24.73
N LYS A 170 13.51 2.97 23.87
CA LYS A 170 13.59 3.17 22.41
C LYS A 170 13.08 4.55 22.02
N ALA A 171 11.91 4.96 22.56
CA ALA A 171 11.33 6.28 22.29
C ALA A 171 12.23 7.41 22.79
N TYR A 172 12.79 7.26 24.01
CA TYR A 172 13.70 8.24 24.62
C TYR A 172 14.95 8.47 23.76
N ARG A 173 15.60 7.39 23.29
CA ARG A 173 16.77 7.48 22.39
C ARG A 173 16.47 8.20 21.09
N ILE A 174 15.27 8.03 20.55
CA ILE A 174 14.86 8.75 19.34
C ILE A 174 14.69 10.24 19.65
N GLY A 175 14.04 10.60 20.76
CA GLY A 175 13.92 11.98 21.22
C GLY A 175 15.28 12.66 21.35
N GLU A 176 16.25 11.98 21.97
CA GLU A 176 17.64 12.47 22.09
C GLU A 176 18.31 12.64 20.72
N LYS A 177 18.14 11.67 19.80
CA LYS A 177 18.68 11.73 18.42
C LYS A 177 18.12 12.92 17.64
N LEU A 178 16.84 13.21 17.81
CA LEU A 178 16.14 14.31 17.15
C LEU A 178 16.35 15.67 17.82
N HIS A 179 16.95 15.70 19.02
CA HIS A 179 17.09 16.89 19.87
C HIS A 179 15.73 17.57 20.15
N ASP A 180 14.68 16.78 20.30
CA ASP A 180 13.31 17.25 20.45
C ASP A 180 12.85 17.09 21.91
N ASN A 181 12.65 18.23 22.58
CA ASN A 181 12.29 18.28 23.99
C ASN A 181 10.96 17.61 24.30
N GLU A 182 9.95 17.73 23.44
CA GLU A 182 8.66 17.05 23.66
C GLU A 182 8.81 15.54 23.51
N ARG A 183 9.58 15.08 22.51
CA ARG A 183 9.87 13.66 22.30
C ARG A 183 10.84 13.07 23.32
N ILE A 184 11.54 13.90 24.10
CA ILE A 184 12.33 13.47 25.27
C ILE A 184 11.46 13.42 26.52
N ALA A 185 10.60 14.40 26.74
CA ALA A 185 9.87 14.60 27.98
C ALA A 185 8.97 13.39 28.33
N TYR A 186 8.05 13.01 27.46
CA TYR A 186 7.12 11.91 27.73
C TYR A 186 7.82 10.57 27.98
N PRO A 187 8.77 10.11 27.16
CA PRO A 187 9.52 8.89 27.47
C PRO A 187 10.34 8.98 28.79
N ALA A 188 10.87 10.16 29.14
CA ALA A 188 11.54 10.34 30.45
C ALA A 188 10.58 10.13 31.62
N MET A 189 9.34 10.62 31.52
CA MET A 189 8.29 10.34 32.48
C MET A 189 7.98 8.82 32.55
N TYR A 190 7.81 8.18 31.41
CA TYR A 190 7.56 6.73 31.33
C TYR A 190 8.68 5.91 31.96
N LEU A 191 9.94 6.29 31.69
CA LEU A 191 11.11 5.65 32.32
C LEU A 191 11.12 5.83 33.83
N THR A 192 10.75 7.02 34.32
CA THR A 192 10.62 7.26 35.77
C THR A 192 9.59 6.32 36.38
N MET A 193 8.41 6.16 35.74
CA MET A 193 7.35 5.28 36.22
C MET A 193 7.79 3.80 36.19
N CYS A 194 8.35 3.33 35.08
CA CYS A 194 8.84 1.94 34.95
C CYS A 194 9.91 1.60 36.00
N TYR A 195 10.90 2.48 36.22
CA TYR A 195 11.92 2.25 37.22
C TYR A 195 11.36 2.28 38.64
N ASN A 196 10.33 3.10 38.90
CA ASN A 196 9.60 3.06 40.16
C ASN A 196 8.91 1.70 40.37
N GLU A 197 8.19 1.19 39.37
CA GLU A 197 7.53 -0.11 39.45
C GLU A 197 8.53 -1.24 39.70
N LYS A 198 9.68 -1.20 39.03
CA LYS A 198 10.78 -2.15 39.23
C LYS A 198 11.55 -1.98 40.58
N ASN A 199 11.09 -1.05 41.43
CA ASN A 199 11.73 -0.71 42.68
C ASN A 199 13.20 -0.29 42.55
N MET A 200 13.51 0.51 41.52
CA MET A 200 14.82 1.05 41.18
C MET A 200 14.83 2.59 41.29
N PRO A 201 14.66 3.16 42.50
CA PRO A 201 14.45 4.61 42.68
C PRO A 201 15.66 5.47 42.29
N ASP A 202 16.88 4.92 42.27
CA ASP A 202 18.07 5.66 41.82
C ASP A 202 18.07 5.82 40.29
N SER A 203 17.62 4.80 39.55
CA SER A 203 17.41 4.90 38.11
C SER A 203 16.27 5.87 37.76
N ALA A 204 15.16 5.82 38.50
CA ALA A 204 14.07 6.76 38.37
C ALA A 204 14.54 8.20 38.60
N GLN A 205 15.37 8.47 39.61
CA GLN A 205 15.89 9.81 39.93
C GLN A 205 16.68 10.44 38.77
N LYS A 206 17.38 9.65 37.98
CA LYS A 206 18.09 10.13 36.78
C LYS A 206 17.10 10.81 35.82
N TYR A 207 15.98 10.16 35.54
CA TYR A 207 14.97 10.68 34.58
C TYR A 207 14.07 11.74 35.19
N MET A 208 13.90 11.74 36.55
CA MET A 208 13.22 12.85 37.23
C MET A 208 13.90 14.20 36.95
N SER A 209 15.25 14.25 36.93
CA SER A 209 15.98 15.47 36.61
C SER A 209 15.69 15.96 35.18
N VAL A 210 15.55 15.03 34.22
CA VAL A 210 15.17 15.35 32.83
C VAL A 210 13.74 15.91 32.80
N CYS A 211 12.80 15.25 33.49
CA CYS A 211 11.41 15.70 33.55
C CYS A 211 11.28 17.12 34.14
N LEU A 212 12.03 17.43 35.22
CA LEU A 212 12.00 18.76 35.84
C LEU A 212 12.50 19.87 34.90
N ASN A 213 13.53 19.56 34.09
CA ASN A 213 14.06 20.50 33.11
C ASN A 213 13.11 20.74 31.93
N LEU A 214 12.17 19.82 31.69
CA LEU A 214 11.25 19.81 30.56
C LEU A 214 9.78 19.97 30.99
N LEU A 215 9.51 20.52 32.18
CA LEU A 215 8.15 20.64 32.72
C LEU A 215 7.19 21.39 31.79
N GLU A 216 7.67 22.36 31.02
CA GLU A 216 6.83 23.12 30.10
C GLU A 216 6.35 22.31 28.88
N CYS A 217 6.99 21.16 28.58
CA CYS A 217 6.57 20.25 27.51
C CYS A 217 5.34 19.40 27.89
N TYR A 218 4.97 19.35 29.18
CA TYR A 218 3.86 18.53 29.65
C TYR A 218 2.56 19.33 29.73
N ASN A 219 1.45 18.72 29.36
CA ASN A 219 0.12 19.21 29.71
C ASN A 219 -0.14 19.05 31.23
N MET A 220 -1.24 19.62 31.75
CA MET A 220 -1.54 19.59 33.19
C MET A 220 -1.64 18.17 33.77
N GLY A 221 -2.26 17.24 33.03
CA GLY A 221 -2.36 15.83 33.46
C GLY A 221 -1.00 15.16 33.56
N ALA A 222 -0.15 15.34 32.55
CA ALA A 222 1.21 14.80 32.55
C ALA A 222 2.09 15.45 33.63
N LYS A 223 2.00 16.77 33.86
CA LYS A 223 2.70 17.45 34.99
C LYS A 223 2.33 16.83 36.33
N SER A 224 1.03 16.60 36.58
CA SER A 224 0.56 15.93 37.78
C SER A 224 1.11 14.50 37.92
N ALA A 225 1.11 13.72 36.81
CA ALA A 225 1.66 12.37 36.80
C ALA A 225 3.19 12.35 37.06
N VAL A 226 3.92 13.33 36.54
CA VAL A 226 5.36 13.51 36.82
C VAL A 226 5.60 13.71 38.30
N PHE A 227 4.90 14.64 38.95
CA PHE A 227 5.05 14.88 40.39
C PHE A 227 4.62 13.68 41.23
N ASN A 228 3.54 12.99 40.83
CA ASN A 228 3.14 11.75 41.48
C ASN A 228 4.27 10.68 41.44
N SER A 229 4.86 10.47 40.24
CA SER A 229 5.98 9.55 40.09
C SER A 229 7.22 9.92 40.92
N PHE A 230 7.45 11.22 41.15
CA PHE A 230 8.51 11.70 42.01
C PHE A 230 8.18 11.41 43.49
N GLY A 231 6.92 11.57 43.87
CA GLY A 231 6.41 11.16 45.19
C GLY A 231 6.68 9.68 45.43
N ASP A 232 6.35 8.82 44.47
CA ASP A 232 6.61 7.36 44.55
C ASP A 232 8.10 7.03 44.72
N ALA A 233 8.97 7.67 43.91
CA ALA A 233 10.40 7.47 44.01
C ALA A 233 10.97 7.86 45.43
N MET A 234 10.49 9.01 45.96
CA MET A 234 10.91 9.48 47.29
C MET A 234 10.35 8.62 48.41
N LEU A 235 9.11 8.15 48.28
CA LEU A 235 8.51 7.21 49.25
C LEU A 235 9.30 5.90 49.31
N LYS A 236 9.70 5.34 48.18
CA LYS A 236 10.56 4.13 48.12
C LYS A 236 11.93 4.35 48.73
N LYS A 237 12.48 5.57 48.65
CA LYS A 237 13.70 5.97 49.32
C LYS A 237 13.48 6.28 50.83
N GLN A 238 12.26 6.11 51.35
CA GLN A 238 11.86 6.47 52.72
C GLN A 238 12.07 7.94 53.07
N ASN A 239 12.10 8.81 52.04
CA ASN A 239 12.19 10.25 52.25
C ASN A 239 10.76 10.83 52.25
N LEU A 240 10.08 10.70 53.41
CA LEU A 240 8.66 11.00 53.54
C LEU A 240 8.33 12.48 53.27
N ASP A 241 9.23 13.40 53.62
CA ASP A 241 8.97 14.84 53.47
C ASP A 241 9.02 15.28 52.00
N PHE A 242 9.98 14.79 51.22
CA PHE A 242 10.02 15.05 49.81
C PHE A 242 8.89 14.30 49.05
N ALA A 243 8.55 13.10 49.49
CA ALA A 243 7.42 12.37 48.93
C ALA A 243 6.11 13.13 49.15
N GLU A 244 5.85 13.61 50.37
CA GLU A 244 4.68 14.45 50.67
C GLU A 244 4.64 15.72 49.79
N HIS A 245 5.76 16.43 49.69
CA HIS A 245 5.89 17.60 48.87
C HIS A 245 5.48 17.33 47.42
N TYR A 246 6.04 16.32 46.78
CA TYR A 246 5.72 16.03 45.38
C TYR A 246 4.28 15.55 45.16
N TYR A 247 3.70 14.77 46.06
CA TYR A 247 2.29 14.41 45.96
C TYR A 247 1.37 15.63 46.14
N LEU A 248 1.73 16.56 47.04
CA LEU A 248 0.98 17.84 47.20
C LEU A 248 1.06 18.68 45.93
N GLU A 249 2.23 18.79 45.27
CA GLU A 249 2.36 19.45 43.97
C GLU A 249 1.46 18.76 42.91
N SER A 250 1.40 17.42 42.89
CA SER A 250 0.55 16.68 41.97
C SER A 250 -0.92 17.03 42.15
N VAL A 251 -1.43 17.00 43.39
CA VAL A 251 -2.85 17.29 43.66
C VAL A 251 -3.18 18.78 43.53
N ALA A 252 -2.20 19.68 43.64
CA ALA A 252 -2.37 21.10 43.39
C ALA A 252 -2.63 21.43 41.90
N ILE A 253 -2.10 20.61 40.99
CA ILE A 253 -2.30 20.76 39.54
C ILE A 253 -3.67 20.25 39.14
N ILE A 254 -3.98 19.00 39.51
CA ILE A 254 -5.28 18.37 39.33
C ILE A 254 -5.56 17.40 40.47
N ASP A 255 -6.83 17.17 40.77
CA ASP A 255 -7.25 16.14 41.72
C ASP A 255 -6.80 14.73 41.25
N ASN A 256 -5.61 14.30 41.66
CA ASN A 256 -5.00 13.03 41.26
C ASN A 256 -5.25 11.96 42.33
N PRO A 257 -6.06 10.91 42.07
CA PRO A 257 -6.32 9.84 43.00
C PRO A 257 -5.04 9.11 43.48
N ASP A 258 -4.10 8.86 42.55
CA ASP A 258 -2.85 8.17 42.89
C ASP A 258 -1.98 8.95 43.85
N ALA A 259 -1.94 10.27 43.71
CA ALA A 259 -1.23 11.14 44.63
C ALA A 259 -1.90 11.15 46.02
N TYR A 260 -3.25 11.13 46.10
CA TYR A 260 -3.95 10.95 47.36
C TYR A 260 -3.68 9.59 47.98
N ASN A 261 -3.51 8.53 47.21
CA ASN A 261 -3.08 7.22 47.69
C ASN A 261 -1.67 7.30 48.30
N GLY A 262 -0.74 7.99 47.63
CA GLY A 262 0.61 8.24 48.14
C GLY A 262 0.58 9.01 49.48
N LEU A 263 -0.19 10.12 49.55
CA LEU A 263 -0.37 10.91 50.77
C LEU A 263 -0.98 10.09 51.92
N THR A 264 -1.96 9.24 51.63
CA THR A 264 -2.54 8.35 52.60
C THR A 264 -1.47 7.46 53.25
N ARG A 265 -0.62 6.84 52.45
CA ARG A 265 0.51 5.98 52.93
C ARG A 265 1.48 6.78 53.78
N ILE A 266 1.84 8.01 53.38
CA ILE A 266 2.75 8.87 54.15
C ILE A 266 2.14 9.23 55.47
N TYR A 267 0.89 9.66 55.54
CA TYR A 267 0.25 10.06 56.79
C TYR A 267 0.04 8.87 57.76
N LEU A 268 -0.21 7.65 57.22
CA LEU A 268 -0.21 6.45 58.04
C LEU A 268 1.18 6.15 58.64
N LEU A 269 2.24 6.32 57.84
CA LEU A 269 3.62 6.15 58.34
C LEU A 269 4.02 7.21 59.37
N LYS A 270 3.53 8.44 59.23
CA LYS A 270 3.73 9.55 60.19
C LYS A 270 2.82 9.44 61.42
N GLY A 271 1.83 8.55 61.46
CA GLY A 271 0.86 8.41 62.55
C GLY A 271 -0.25 9.46 62.53
N GLU A 272 -0.44 10.18 61.44
CA GLU A 272 -1.43 11.25 61.24
C GLU A 272 -2.75 10.67 60.72
N ALA A 273 -3.47 9.92 61.55
CA ALA A 273 -4.63 9.11 61.16
C ALA A 273 -5.76 9.93 60.53
N ASP A 274 -6.07 11.17 60.99
CA ASP A 274 -7.14 12.00 60.44
C ASP A 274 -6.81 12.47 59.02
N LYS A 275 -5.58 12.89 58.76
CA LYS A 275 -5.15 13.28 57.41
C LYS A 275 -5.12 12.07 56.48
N ALA A 276 -4.69 10.90 56.95
CA ALA A 276 -4.72 9.65 56.19
C ALA A 276 -6.15 9.31 55.76
N ARG A 277 -7.12 9.43 56.69
CA ARG A 277 -8.54 9.18 56.39
C ARG A 277 -9.07 10.14 55.34
N GLU A 278 -8.80 11.46 55.45
CA GLU A 278 -9.22 12.45 54.49
C GLU A 278 -8.67 12.18 53.09
N CYS A 279 -7.38 11.89 52.97
CA CYS A 279 -6.76 11.54 51.67
C CYS A 279 -7.33 10.27 51.06
N TYR A 280 -7.52 9.21 51.88
CA TYR A 280 -8.13 7.98 51.47
C TYR A 280 -9.55 8.16 50.91
N GLU A 281 -10.40 8.96 51.59
CA GLU A 281 -11.74 9.29 51.09
C GLU A 281 -11.70 10.06 49.77
N LYS A 282 -10.74 11.00 49.62
CA LYS A 282 -10.56 11.75 48.37
C LYS A 282 -10.14 10.82 47.23
N ALA A 283 -9.25 9.89 47.46
CA ALA A 283 -8.84 8.89 46.49
C ALA A 283 -10.04 8.05 46.02
N LEU A 284 -10.84 7.51 46.95
CA LEU A 284 -12.00 6.67 46.65
C LEU A 284 -13.12 7.39 45.88
N ARG A 285 -13.35 8.69 46.11
CA ARG A 285 -14.39 9.45 45.41
C ARG A 285 -14.11 9.60 43.91
N LYS A 286 -12.85 9.50 43.49
CA LYS A 286 -12.40 9.74 42.09
C LYS A 286 -12.18 8.45 41.31
N THR A 287 -11.90 7.33 41.97
CA THR A 287 -11.75 6.04 41.32
C THR A 287 -13.10 5.32 41.26
N ALA A 288 -13.85 5.49 40.17
CA ALA A 288 -15.18 4.88 40.02
C ALA A 288 -15.16 3.35 39.85
N HIS A 289 -14.02 2.72 39.50
CA HIS A 289 -13.96 1.30 39.15
C HIS A 289 -12.69 0.51 39.55
N GLU A 290 -11.64 1.17 40.06
CA GLU A 290 -10.41 0.45 40.48
C GLU A 290 -9.90 1.08 41.78
N ALA A 291 -10.46 0.65 42.89
CA ALA A 291 -9.89 0.99 44.19
C ALA A 291 -8.49 0.34 44.27
N ASP A 292 -7.46 1.09 44.68
CA ASP A 292 -6.12 0.54 44.93
C ASP A 292 -6.21 -0.48 46.07
N ILE A 293 -6.35 -1.77 45.72
CA ILE A 293 -6.45 -2.89 46.65
C ILE A 293 -5.30 -2.89 47.66
N SER A 294 -4.09 -2.47 47.23
CA SER A 294 -2.92 -2.37 48.09
C SER A 294 -3.11 -1.28 49.15
N LEU A 295 -3.64 -0.12 48.74
CA LEU A 295 -3.96 0.98 49.67
C LEU A 295 -5.07 0.56 50.65
N MET A 296 -6.13 -0.05 50.15
CA MET A 296 -7.25 -0.55 50.94
C MET A 296 -6.74 -1.53 52.01
N ALA A 297 -5.82 -2.44 51.65
CA ALA A 297 -5.24 -3.41 52.58
C ALA A 297 -4.40 -2.73 53.69
N VAL A 298 -3.55 -1.74 53.31
CA VAL A 298 -2.74 -0.98 54.28
C VAL A 298 -3.64 -0.17 55.21
N TYR A 299 -4.70 0.45 54.70
CA TYR A 299 -5.63 1.22 55.52
C TYR A 299 -6.48 0.31 56.43
N ALA A 300 -6.94 -0.83 55.96
CA ALA A 300 -7.62 -1.83 56.80
C ALA A 300 -6.74 -2.34 57.94
N GLU A 301 -5.44 -2.64 57.67
CA GLU A 301 -4.49 -3.02 58.69
C GLU A 301 -4.29 -1.93 59.76
N HIS A 302 -4.25 -0.65 59.32
CA HIS A 302 -4.17 0.47 60.24
C HIS A 302 -5.39 0.55 61.17
N LEU A 303 -6.62 0.47 60.58
CA LEU A 303 -7.87 0.46 61.35
C LEU A 303 -7.92 -0.70 62.35
N GLN A 304 -7.44 -1.90 61.96
CA GLN A 304 -7.36 -3.05 62.82
C GLN A 304 -6.45 -2.80 64.02
N LYS A 305 -5.27 -2.20 63.80
CA LYS A 305 -4.32 -1.82 64.86
C LYS A 305 -4.88 -0.74 65.78
N ALA A 306 -5.69 0.17 65.23
CA ALA A 306 -6.38 1.22 65.98
C ALA A 306 -7.60 0.72 66.79
N GLY A 307 -7.97 -0.58 66.66
CA GLY A 307 -9.10 -1.15 67.36
C GLY A 307 -10.45 -0.98 66.62
N GLU A 308 -10.45 -0.42 65.41
CA GLU A 308 -11.64 -0.22 64.56
C GLU A 308 -11.95 -1.48 63.71
N ALA A 309 -12.06 -2.65 64.38
CA ALA A 309 -12.18 -3.94 63.72
C ALA A 309 -13.35 -4.09 62.73
N ALA A 310 -14.48 -3.46 63.03
CA ALA A 310 -15.65 -3.50 62.13
C ALA A 310 -15.44 -2.75 60.83
N ALA A 311 -14.76 -1.59 60.90
CA ALA A 311 -14.42 -0.82 59.71
C ALA A 311 -13.33 -1.53 58.86
N ALA A 312 -12.33 -2.14 59.53
CA ALA A 312 -11.33 -2.98 58.87
C ALA A 312 -11.97 -4.15 58.11
N LEU A 313 -12.93 -4.86 58.75
CA LEU A 313 -13.63 -5.98 58.12
C LEU A 313 -14.43 -5.57 56.87
N ASP A 314 -15.11 -4.45 56.91
CA ASP A 314 -15.82 -3.90 55.74
C ASP A 314 -14.90 -3.66 54.55
N ILE A 315 -13.72 -3.12 54.81
CA ILE A 315 -12.70 -2.90 53.79
C ILE A 315 -12.11 -4.22 53.27
N TYR A 316 -11.84 -5.19 54.12
CA TYR A 316 -11.38 -6.53 53.65
C TYR A 316 -12.43 -7.24 52.79
N GLN A 317 -13.73 -7.08 53.09
CA GLN A 317 -14.80 -7.62 52.26
C GLN A 317 -14.83 -6.94 50.88
N LYS A 318 -14.66 -5.61 50.82
CA LYS A 318 -14.54 -4.88 49.56
C LYS A 318 -13.33 -5.31 48.74
N ILE A 319 -12.16 -5.52 49.39
CA ILE A 319 -10.96 -6.04 48.72
C ILE A 319 -11.23 -7.40 48.08
N ALA A 320 -11.94 -8.31 48.77
CA ALA A 320 -12.26 -9.62 48.21
C ALA A 320 -13.13 -9.51 46.94
N VAL A 321 -14.17 -8.65 46.97
CA VAL A 321 -15.03 -8.42 45.84
C VAL A 321 -14.28 -7.80 44.66
N GLU A 322 -13.45 -6.78 44.89
CA GLU A 322 -12.66 -6.12 43.85
C GLU A 322 -11.61 -7.07 43.23
N ARG A 323 -10.94 -7.90 44.07
CA ARG A 323 -10.00 -8.89 43.57
C ARG A 323 -10.64 -9.92 42.65
N ASP A 324 -11.81 -10.43 43.03
CA ASP A 324 -12.59 -11.35 42.16
C ASP A 324 -13.05 -10.68 40.86
N SER A 325 -13.40 -9.40 40.92
CA SER A 325 -13.78 -8.62 39.74
C SER A 325 -12.59 -8.44 38.79
N LEU A 326 -11.43 -8.03 39.31
CA LEU A 326 -10.20 -7.87 38.52
C LEU A 326 -9.74 -9.16 37.87
N GLU A 327 -9.80 -10.30 38.58
CA GLU A 327 -9.47 -11.60 37.99
C GLU A 327 -10.41 -11.97 36.84
N ARG A 328 -11.72 -11.71 36.99
CA ARG A 328 -12.68 -11.94 35.91
C ARG A 328 -12.43 -11.07 34.70
N ILE A 329 -12.13 -9.78 34.93
CA ILE A 329 -11.78 -8.83 33.84
C ILE A 329 -10.52 -9.29 33.13
N LYS A 330 -9.47 -9.63 33.90
CA LYS A 330 -8.20 -10.11 33.36
C LYS A 330 -8.36 -11.39 32.53
N MET A 331 -9.14 -12.35 33.01
CA MET A 331 -9.42 -13.60 32.31
C MET A 331 -10.27 -13.35 31.05
N LYS A 332 -11.26 -12.45 31.12
CA LYS A 332 -12.06 -12.05 29.97
C LYS A 332 -11.20 -11.36 28.90
N ASN A 333 -10.35 -10.42 29.31
CA ASN A 333 -9.45 -9.71 28.38
C ASN A 333 -8.48 -10.68 27.71
N LEU A 334 -7.89 -11.61 28.47
CA LEU A 334 -7.00 -12.64 27.95
C LEU A 334 -7.72 -13.57 26.94
N ALA A 335 -8.94 -13.98 27.24
CA ALA A 335 -9.75 -14.81 26.35
C ALA A 335 -10.09 -14.07 25.05
N THR A 336 -10.54 -12.81 25.15
CA THR A 336 -10.84 -11.95 24.02
C THR A 336 -9.58 -11.68 23.18
N GLN A 337 -8.44 -11.41 23.81
CA GLN A 337 -7.14 -11.23 23.17
C GLN A 337 -6.76 -12.47 22.34
N LYS A 338 -6.91 -13.65 22.94
CA LYS A 338 -6.60 -14.93 22.29
C LYS A 338 -7.51 -15.18 21.08
N GLU A 339 -8.81 -14.89 21.20
CA GLU A 339 -9.80 -15.06 20.12
C GLU A 339 -9.56 -14.09 18.98
N ASN A 340 -9.21 -12.83 19.28
CA ASN A 340 -8.89 -11.81 18.29
C ASN A 340 -7.58 -12.09 17.57
N ILE A 341 -6.51 -12.48 18.26
CA ILE A 341 -5.25 -12.92 17.64
C ILE A 341 -5.53 -14.07 16.68
N TYR A 342 -6.37 -15.03 17.07
CA TYR A 342 -6.75 -16.16 16.22
C TYR A 342 -7.57 -15.73 14.99
N SER A 343 -8.47 -14.77 15.14
CA SER A 343 -9.28 -14.22 14.05
C SER A 343 -8.42 -13.46 13.04
N VAL A 344 -7.46 -12.66 13.52
CA VAL A 344 -6.50 -11.93 12.69
C VAL A 344 -5.57 -12.89 11.95
N TYR A 345 -5.02 -13.89 12.65
CA TYR A 345 -4.21 -14.93 12.01
C TYR A 345 -4.99 -15.65 10.90
N ARG A 346 -6.25 -16.00 11.16
CA ARG A 346 -7.12 -16.63 10.14
C ARG A 346 -7.37 -15.71 8.96
N ARG A 347 -7.60 -14.41 9.20
CA ARG A 347 -7.81 -13.41 8.14
C ARG A 347 -6.54 -13.22 7.30
N GLN A 348 -5.40 -13.08 7.94
CA GLN A 348 -4.10 -12.97 7.27
C GLN A 348 -3.76 -14.21 6.42
N LYS A 349 -4.11 -15.40 6.93
CA LYS A 349 -3.95 -16.65 6.18
C LYS A 349 -4.83 -16.67 4.92
N LEU A 350 -6.11 -16.27 5.04
CA LEU A 350 -7.03 -16.17 3.91
C LEU A 350 -6.56 -15.14 2.88
N ASP A 351 -6.07 -13.98 3.32
CA ASP A 351 -5.54 -12.93 2.44
C ASP A 351 -4.30 -13.43 1.67
N ASN A 352 -3.41 -14.15 2.35
CA ASN A 352 -2.25 -14.77 1.70
C ASN A 352 -2.65 -15.85 0.70
N GLU A 353 -3.65 -16.68 1.00
CA GLU A 353 -4.18 -17.69 0.07
C GLU A 353 -4.82 -17.02 -1.17
N MET A 354 -5.59 -15.94 -0.99
CA MET A 354 -6.15 -15.15 -2.09
C MET A 354 -5.06 -14.48 -2.93
N LEU A 355 -4.01 -13.96 -2.30
CA LEU A 355 -2.88 -13.35 -3.00
C LEU A 355 -2.13 -14.39 -3.85
N LEU A 356 -1.86 -15.57 -3.30
CA LEU A 356 -1.25 -16.69 -4.02
C LEU A 356 -2.11 -17.14 -5.20
N HIS A 357 -3.43 -17.16 -5.03
CA HIS A 357 -4.37 -17.47 -6.12
C HIS A 357 -4.33 -16.41 -7.22
N LYS A 358 -4.35 -15.09 -6.87
CA LYS A 358 -4.19 -13.99 -7.84
C LYS A 358 -2.89 -14.10 -8.64
N VAL A 359 -1.77 -14.36 -7.95
CA VAL A 359 -0.45 -14.53 -8.60
C VAL A 359 -0.45 -15.75 -9.53
N SER A 360 -1.09 -16.86 -9.13
CA SER A 360 -1.21 -18.06 -9.97
C SER A 360 -2.02 -17.78 -11.23
N VAL A 361 -3.15 -17.08 -11.11
CA VAL A 361 -3.99 -16.68 -12.24
C VAL A 361 -3.22 -15.74 -13.19
N GLN A 362 -2.48 -14.77 -12.67
CA GLN A 362 -1.64 -13.88 -13.50
C GLN A 362 -0.57 -14.67 -14.26
N LYS A 363 0.10 -15.63 -13.63
CA LYS A 363 1.08 -16.52 -14.30
C LYS A 363 0.45 -17.32 -15.44
N ILE A 364 -0.77 -17.86 -15.23
CA ILE A 364 -1.52 -18.58 -16.28
C ILE A 364 -1.80 -17.64 -17.47
N TRP A 365 -2.28 -16.42 -17.23
CA TRP A 365 -2.53 -15.47 -18.31
C TRP A 365 -1.28 -15.08 -19.08
N ILE A 366 -0.14 -14.90 -18.41
CA ILE A 366 1.16 -14.64 -19.06
C ILE A 366 1.54 -15.84 -19.96
N CYS A 367 1.39 -17.07 -19.48
CA CYS A 367 1.65 -18.26 -20.30
C CYS A 367 0.73 -18.36 -21.53
N VAL A 368 -0.57 -18.05 -21.36
CA VAL A 368 -1.52 -18.01 -22.47
C VAL A 368 -1.12 -16.96 -23.50
N LEU A 369 -0.77 -15.75 -23.08
CA LEU A 369 -0.31 -14.69 -23.99
C LEU A 369 0.97 -15.07 -24.73
N LEU A 370 1.92 -15.69 -24.05
CA LEU A 370 3.16 -16.18 -24.68
C LEU A 370 2.87 -17.29 -25.73
N THR A 371 1.98 -18.23 -25.44
CA THR A 371 1.60 -19.28 -26.40
C THR A 371 0.90 -18.71 -27.63
N VAL A 372 -0.02 -17.75 -27.45
CA VAL A 372 -0.68 -17.04 -28.57
C VAL A 372 0.35 -16.27 -29.41
N PHE A 373 1.30 -15.60 -28.76
CA PHE A 373 2.37 -14.90 -29.47
C PHE A 373 3.23 -15.84 -30.31
N VAL A 374 3.64 -16.99 -29.76
CA VAL A 374 4.42 -18.01 -30.49
C VAL A 374 3.63 -18.55 -31.69
N LEU A 375 2.33 -18.83 -31.52
CA LEU A 375 1.47 -19.30 -32.61
C LEU A 375 1.32 -18.25 -33.73
N LEU A 376 1.18 -16.96 -33.37
CA LEU A 376 1.15 -15.86 -34.33
C LEU A 376 2.48 -15.72 -35.08
N LEU A 377 3.60 -15.86 -34.38
CA LEU A 377 4.93 -15.82 -34.98
C LEU A 377 5.10 -16.98 -35.98
N PHE A 378 4.68 -18.18 -35.60
CA PHE A 378 4.71 -19.34 -36.46
C PHE A 378 3.82 -19.19 -37.70
N TYR A 379 2.61 -18.63 -37.53
CA TYR A 379 1.70 -18.29 -38.63
C TYR A 379 2.34 -17.29 -39.61
N VAL A 380 2.95 -16.20 -39.13
CA VAL A 380 3.64 -15.21 -39.96
C VAL A 380 4.82 -15.82 -40.72
N LEU A 381 5.62 -16.67 -40.06
CA LEU A 381 6.75 -17.34 -40.70
C LEU A 381 6.31 -18.35 -41.77
N THR A 382 5.21 -19.07 -41.56
CA THR A 382 4.67 -20.03 -42.54
C THR A 382 3.95 -19.35 -43.70
N SER A 383 3.26 -18.23 -43.45
CA SER A 383 2.62 -17.43 -44.49
C SER A 383 3.64 -16.79 -45.44
N LYS A 384 4.80 -16.37 -44.92
CA LYS A 384 5.91 -15.82 -45.69
C LYS A 384 6.53 -16.84 -46.66
N LYS A 385 6.55 -18.13 -46.30
CA LYS A 385 7.01 -19.22 -47.16
C LYS A 385 6.02 -19.57 -48.31
N ARG A 386 4.70 -19.34 -48.15
CA ARG A 386 3.69 -19.56 -49.20
C ARG A 386 3.67 -18.47 -50.27
N GLY A 387 3.98 -17.22 -49.94
CA GLY A 387 4.03 -16.10 -50.88
C GLY A 387 5.18 -16.20 -51.89
N THR A 388 6.28 -16.84 -51.58
CA THR A 388 7.45 -17.02 -52.49
C THR A 388 7.27 -18.13 -53.53
N LYS A 389 6.39 -19.13 -53.29
CA LYS A 389 6.16 -20.24 -54.28
C LYS A 389 5.28 -19.86 -55.45
N THR A 390 4.33 -18.91 -55.33
CA THR A 390 3.43 -18.48 -56.41
C THR A 390 4.09 -17.50 -57.39
N VAL A 391 5.02 -16.68 -56.95
CA VAL A 391 5.79 -15.78 -57.83
C VAL A 391 6.75 -16.55 -58.74
N SER A 392 7.29 -17.69 -58.26
CA SER A 392 8.24 -18.53 -59.01
C SER A 392 7.63 -19.22 -60.25
N LYS A 393 6.33 -19.57 -60.31
CA LYS A 393 5.73 -20.26 -61.47
C LYS A 393 5.53 -19.34 -62.69
N ALA A 394 5.05 -18.12 -62.46
CA ALA A 394 4.88 -17.12 -63.55
C ALA A 394 6.23 -16.69 -64.12
N GLU A 395 7.24 -16.57 -63.29
CA GLU A 395 8.61 -16.22 -63.67
C GLU A 395 9.30 -17.33 -64.45
N VAL A 396 9.08 -18.59 -64.05
CA VAL A 396 9.56 -19.76 -64.81
C VAL A 396 8.94 -19.83 -66.20
N LEU A 397 7.64 -19.60 -66.32
CA LEU A 397 6.95 -19.55 -67.64
C LEU A 397 7.48 -18.38 -68.48
N TYR A 398 7.74 -17.23 -67.91
CA TYR A 398 8.34 -16.09 -68.61
C TYR A 398 9.74 -16.45 -69.14
N GLU A 399 10.59 -17.04 -68.35
CA GLU A 399 11.93 -17.44 -68.79
C GLU A 399 11.89 -18.52 -69.87
N ALA A 400 10.93 -19.46 -69.82
CA ALA A 400 10.76 -20.50 -70.85
C ALA A 400 10.47 -19.86 -72.22
N VAL A 401 9.58 -18.86 -72.26
CA VAL A 401 9.30 -18.12 -73.53
C VAL A 401 10.50 -17.33 -74.01
N MET A 402 11.22 -16.70 -73.08
CA MET A 402 12.45 -15.95 -73.40
C MET A 402 13.53 -16.83 -74.01
N ARG A 403 13.65 -18.07 -73.53
CA ARG A 403 14.54 -19.09 -74.08
C ARG A 403 14.09 -19.70 -75.42
N GLY A 404 12.86 -19.38 -75.87
CA GLY A 404 12.30 -19.92 -77.13
C GLY A 404 11.78 -21.33 -76.98
N GLU A 405 11.46 -21.79 -75.75
CA GLU A 405 10.91 -23.13 -75.54
C GLU A 405 9.52 -23.25 -76.17
N ASN A 406 9.18 -24.46 -76.65
CA ASN A 406 7.88 -24.75 -77.28
C ASN A 406 6.78 -24.78 -76.19
N ILE A 407 5.75 -23.96 -76.39
CA ILE A 407 4.64 -23.76 -75.44
C ILE A 407 3.32 -24.42 -75.93
N SER A 408 3.39 -25.28 -76.95
CA SER A 408 2.18 -25.92 -77.52
C SER A 408 1.41 -26.74 -76.46
N GLN A 409 2.09 -27.30 -75.50
CA GLN A 409 1.53 -28.10 -74.40
C GLN A 409 0.99 -27.22 -73.23
N TRP A 410 1.19 -25.90 -73.24
CA TRP A 410 0.68 -25.06 -72.13
C TRP A 410 -0.84 -25.01 -72.11
N THR A 411 -1.37 -25.20 -70.90
CA THR A 411 -2.80 -25.03 -70.64
C THR A 411 -3.23 -23.55 -70.87
N LYS A 412 -4.51 -23.36 -71.02
CA LYS A 412 -5.09 -21.98 -71.10
C LYS A 412 -4.67 -21.14 -69.89
N SER A 413 -4.73 -21.72 -68.66
CA SER A 413 -4.37 -21.06 -67.41
C SER A 413 -2.89 -20.66 -67.36
N GLU A 414 -1.97 -21.46 -67.89
CA GLU A 414 -0.53 -21.13 -67.95
C GLU A 414 -0.26 -19.98 -68.93
N ARG A 415 -0.97 -19.95 -70.06
CA ARG A 415 -0.88 -18.85 -71.03
C ARG A 415 -1.44 -17.55 -70.44
N GLU A 416 -2.54 -17.62 -69.67
CA GLU A 416 -3.12 -16.47 -68.98
C GLU A 416 -2.17 -15.99 -67.84
N LEU A 417 -1.54 -16.91 -67.12
CA LEU A 417 -0.59 -16.54 -66.09
C LEU A 417 0.68 -15.89 -66.66
N PHE A 418 1.19 -16.39 -67.73
CA PHE A 418 2.31 -15.76 -68.44
C PHE A 418 1.93 -14.38 -69.00
N SER A 419 0.82 -14.27 -69.74
CA SER A 419 0.38 -12.97 -70.29
C SER A 419 0.15 -11.92 -69.22
N GLY A 420 -0.49 -12.27 -68.08
CA GLY A 420 -0.66 -11.38 -66.95
C GLY A 420 0.69 -10.94 -66.30
N TYR A 421 1.66 -11.83 -66.23
CA TYR A 421 3.01 -11.50 -65.76
C TYR A 421 3.75 -10.59 -66.74
N TYR A 422 3.60 -10.84 -68.04
CA TYR A 422 4.18 -10.03 -69.10
C TYR A 422 3.61 -8.61 -69.10
N PHE A 423 2.29 -8.45 -69.04
CA PHE A 423 1.62 -7.18 -68.98
C PHE A 423 1.97 -6.38 -67.71
N LYS A 424 2.16 -7.04 -66.60
CA LYS A 424 2.64 -6.36 -65.41
C LYS A 424 4.01 -5.74 -65.60
N LYS A 425 4.86 -6.33 -66.42
CA LYS A 425 6.17 -5.78 -66.75
C LYS A 425 6.15 -4.75 -67.86
N ASN A 426 5.12 -4.81 -68.74
CA ASN A 426 4.96 -3.95 -69.91
C ASN A 426 3.54 -3.35 -69.96
N PRO A 427 3.21 -2.43 -69.03
CA PRO A 427 1.86 -1.89 -68.95
C PRO A 427 1.44 -1.06 -70.19
N ASP A 428 2.40 -0.39 -70.84
CA ASP A 428 2.14 0.41 -72.02
C ASP A 428 1.67 -0.46 -73.21
N PHE A 429 2.26 -1.61 -73.39
CA PHE A 429 1.87 -2.59 -74.40
C PHE A 429 0.47 -3.18 -74.11
N GLN A 430 0.15 -3.42 -72.84
CA GLN A 430 -1.22 -3.82 -72.46
C GLN A 430 -2.22 -2.77 -72.84
N ASN A 431 -1.97 -1.51 -72.50
CA ASN A 431 -2.86 -0.39 -72.84
C ASN A 431 -3.05 -0.22 -74.38
N GLU A 432 -1.98 -0.38 -75.16
CA GLU A 432 -2.03 -0.37 -76.60
C GLU A 432 -2.94 -1.48 -77.15
N LEU A 433 -2.86 -2.69 -76.64
CA LEU A 433 -3.71 -3.80 -77.00
C LEU A 433 -5.18 -3.55 -76.65
N ASP A 434 -5.45 -3.05 -75.46
CA ASP A 434 -6.81 -2.76 -75.01
C ASP A 434 -7.50 -1.60 -75.81
N LEU A 435 -6.67 -0.68 -76.22
CA LEU A 435 -7.17 0.41 -77.15
C LEU A 435 -7.44 -0.08 -78.57
N THR A 436 -6.63 -1.04 -79.03
CA THR A 436 -6.66 -1.49 -80.42
C THR A 436 -7.66 -2.60 -80.70
N PHE A 437 -7.97 -3.43 -79.72
CA PHE A 437 -8.77 -4.64 -79.84
C PHE A 437 -9.91 -4.72 -78.81
N GLU A 438 -11.10 -5.22 -79.16
CA GLU A 438 -12.19 -5.39 -78.20
C GLU A 438 -12.02 -6.65 -77.31
N ARG A 439 -11.75 -7.80 -77.90
CA ARG A 439 -11.53 -9.06 -77.27
C ARG A 439 -10.64 -9.95 -78.12
N LEU A 440 -9.52 -10.35 -77.58
CA LEU A 440 -8.59 -11.27 -78.24
C LEU A 440 -8.59 -12.62 -77.51
N PRO A 441 -8.64 -13.77 -78.23
CA PRO A 441 -8.41 -15.07 -77.61
C PRO A 441 -6.96 -15.19 -77.17
N ILE A 442 -6.72 -15.97 -76.15
CA ILE A 442 -5.40 -16.06 -75.44
C ILE A 442 -4.23 -16.37 -76.43
N ASN A 443 -4.47 -17.19 -77.46
CA ASN A 443 -3.47 -17.49 -78.45
C ASN A 443 -3.12 -16.28 -79.34
N ALA A 444 -4.06 -15.39 -79.57
CA ALA A 444 -3.84 -14.12 -80.31
C ALA A 444 -3.00 -13.15 -79.39
N VAL A 445 -3.32 -13.11 -78.11
CA VAL A 445 -2.53 -12.33 -77.16
C VAL A 445 -1.10 -12.84 -77.13
N MET A 446 -0.91 -14.15 -77.05
CA MET A 446 0.41 -14.79 -77.07
C MET A 446 1.19 -14.45 -78.37
N LEU A 447 0.55 -14.49 -79.51
CA LEU A 447 1.18 -14.11 -80.74
C LEU A 447 1.64 -12.64 -80.73
N LEU A 448 0.81 -11.72 -80.27
CA LEU A 448 1.15 -10.30 -80.20
C LEU A 448 2.26 -10.03 -79.22
N ILE A 449 2.30 -10.74 -78.04
CA ILE A 449 3.39 -10.67 -77.09
C ILE A 449 4.72 -11.15 -77.73
N LEU A 450 4.71 -12.28 -78.47
CA LEU A 450 5.90 -12.77 -79.12
C LEU A 450 6.39 -11.84 -80.25
N GLN A 451 5.48 -11.16 -80.94
CA GLN A 451 5.85 -10.12 -81.89
C GLN A 451 6.42 -8.89 -81.19
N HIS A 452 5.86 -8.45 -80.08
CA HIS A 452 6.39 -7.35 -79.27
C HIS A 452 7.77 -7.67 -78.70
N LEU A 453 8.05 -8.96 -78.40
CA LEU A 453 9.37 -9.46 -78.05
C LEU A 453 10.39 -9.53 -79.24
N GLY A 454 9.97 -9.11 -80.38
CA GLY A 454 10.82 -9.08 -81.60
C GLY A 454 11.09 -10.46 -82.21
N LYS A 455 10.27 -11.49 -81.89
CA LYS A 455 10.44 -12.81 -82.42
C LYS A 455 10.06 -12.88 -83.87
N SER A 456 10.90 -13.51 -84.74
CA SER A 456 10.63 -13.75 -86.15
C SER A 456 9.43 -14.69 -86.35
N LYS A 457 8.89 -14.71 -87.55
CA LYS A 457 7.80 -15.62 -87.86
C LYS A 457 8.14 -17.06 -87.64
N SER A 458 9.37 -17.51 -88.00
CA SER A 458 9.88 -18.89 -87.77
C SER A 458 9.93 -19.22 -86.29
N GLU A 459 10.50 -18.35 -85.49
CA GLU A 459 10.56 -18.53 -84.00
C GLU A 459 9.21 -18.62 -83.38
N ILE A 460 8.24 -17.79 -83.81
CA ILE A 460 6.85 -17.82 -83.31
C ILE A 460 6.17 -19.14 -83.61
N LEU A 461 6.35 -19.67 -84.84
CA LEU A 461 5.82 -20.99 -85.22
C LEU A 461 6.40 -22.10 -84.34
N ASP A 462 7.67 -22.06 -84.09
CA ASP A 462 8.37 -23.06 -83.24
C ASP A 462 7.91 -22.95 -81.78
N ILE A 463 7.87 -21.76 -81.21
CA ILE A 463 7.47 -21.55 -79.83
C ILE A 463 6.00 -21.92 -79.61
N MET A 464 5.10 -21.51 -80.47
CA MET A 464 3.67 -21.80 -80.36
C MET A 464 3.27 -23.20 -80.81
N GLY A 465 4.16 -23.89 -81.55
CA GLY A 465 3.86 -25.19 -82.19
C GLY A 465 2.82 -25.09 -83.27
N PHE A 466 2.79 -24.00 -84.03
CA PHE A 466 1.79 -23.75 -85.04
C PHE A 466 2.29 -24.12 -86.45
N SER A 467 1.35 -24.61 -87.30
CA SER A 467 1.61 -24.70 -88.73
C SER A 467 1.49 -23.30 -89.38
N ASP A 468 2.07 -23.08 -90.57
CA ASP A 468 1.99 -21.82 -91.28
C ASP A 468 0.51 -21.44 -91.62
N GLN A 469 -0.36 -22.43 -91.87
CA GLN A 469 -1.76 -22.25 -92.02
C GLN A 469 -2.50 -21.76 -90.79
N ALA A 470 -2.17 -22.34 -89.61
CA ALA A 470 -2.72 -21.91 -88.30
C ALA A 470 -2.31 -20.49 -87.97
N PHE A 471 -1.04 -20.14 -88.23
CA PHE A 471 -0.54 -18.77 -88.04
C PHE A 471 -1.29 -17.74 -88.91
N ARG A 472 -1.47 -18.02 -90.24
CA ARG A 472 -2.23 -17.14 -91.17
C ARG A 472 -3.69 -16.97 -90.71
N SER A 473 -4.33 -18.06 -90.29
CA SER A 473 -5.72 -18.01 -89.76
C SER A 473 -5.82 -17.15 -88.53
N LEU A 474 -4.85 -17.29 -87.54
CA LEU A 474 -4.85 -16.50 -86.33
C LEU A 474 -4.58 -15.00 -86.63
N LYS A 475 -3.65 -14.70 -87.54
CA LYS A 475 -3.37 -13.32 -87.96
C LYS A 475 -4.55 -12.66 -88.66
N SER A 476 -5.30 -13.42 -89.47
CA SER A 476 -6.57 -12.93 -90.12
C SER A 476 -7.60 -12.57 -89.01
N ARG A 477 -7.73 -13.43 -87.98
CA ARG A 477 -8.67 -13.16 -86.87
C ARG A 477 -8.25 -11.93 -86.02
N ILE A 478 -6.96 -11.73 -85.82
CA ILE A 478 -6.48 -10.51 -85.15
C ILE A 478 -6.82 -9.26 -85.95
N ASN A 479 -6.61 -9.30 -87.26
CA ASN A 479 -6.96 -8.14 -88.16
C ASN A 479 -8.48 -7.86 -88.22
N GLY A 480 -9.29 -8.88 -88.06
CA GLY A 480 -10.77 -8.69 -88.02
C GLY A 480 -11.27 -8.30 -86.59
N ALA A 481 -10.44 -8.33 -85.56
CA ALA A 481 -10.78 -7.91 -84.22
C ALA A 481 -10.29 -6.48 -83.85
N LYS A 482 -9.76 -5.74 -84.85
CA LYS A 482 -9.39 -4.30 -84.63
C LYS A 482 -10.64 -3.49 -84.50
N LYS A 483 -10.64 -2.56 -83.53
CA LYS A 483 -11.73 -1.57 -83.37
C LYS A 483 -11.82 -0.64 -84.49
#